data_079a2d271628274d29506575338f5916
#
_entry.id   079a2d271628274d29506575338f5916
#
_cell.length_a   1.000
_cell.length_b   1.000
_cell.length_c   1.000
_cell.angle_alpha   90.00
_cell.angle_beta   90.00
_cell.angle_gamma   90.00
#
_symmetry.space_group_name_H-M   'P 1'
#
loop_
_entity.id
_entity.type
_entity.pdbx_description
1 polymer ?
#
loop_
_entity_poly.entity_id
_entity_poly.type
_entity_poly.pdbx_seq_one_letter_code
_entity_poly.pdbx_strand_id
1 'polypeptide(L)'
;MATLSDIAVSAAINSLSAILFLVAFAILRLQPINDRVYFPKWYLKGIRDSPTSSGTYVKKFVNLDVKMYLKFLNWMPAALRMPEPELIEHAGLDSAVYIRIYLLGLKIFCPIALLSFAVLVPVNYTGENFEELKTNMKDLTYSDIDKLSISNVAPGSSRLYAHIAMAYVFTCWTCYTLYNEYMIVAKMRLHFIANERRRPDQFTVLVRNVPPDADESVSEHVEHFFCVNHPDHYLTHQVVYNANTLADMVLEKKGLQNWLTYYTNKYERHPNKRPTTKTGFCGLWGKNVDAIDFYNEQIETLSKQEEAERERVLNDPNAIMASAFVSFRSRWGAAVCAQTDQSHNPTKWLTQWAPEPRDVYWDNLAIPYVELNLRRLLMAVALFGLTFCFMVPIAFVQTLANIEGIQKVFPFLRPLIEMGSVKSVIQGYLPGIILKIFLILLPTIIMTMSKIEGWTALSALETRSAGKYYLFLLVNVFLGSIITGTALQQLKEFMNQSPTEIPKTVGVAIPMKATFFITYVMVDGWSGVAAEILRLVPLIVFHLKNTFLVKTEKDREEAMDAGSLTWAVSEPRIQLYFLLGLVYSTVTPILLPFIVIFFAFAYLVFRHQILQGPV
;
A
#
# COMPACT_ATOMS: atom_id res chain seq x y z
N MET A 1 11.68 19.57 -23.75
CA MET A 1 11.86 19.50 -22.29
C MET A 1 10.86 20.44 -21.64
N ALA A 2 10.32 20.09 -20.48
CA ALA A 2 9.38 20.96 -19.79
C ALA A 2 10.10 22.19 -19.23
N THR A 3 9.48 23.36 -19.39
CA THR A 3 10.00 24.66 -18.95
C THR A 3 9.60 24.96 -17.49
N LEU A 4 10.18 26.01 -16.91
CA LEU A 4 9.77 26.48 -15.58
C LEU A 4 8.28 26.86 -15.56
N SER A 5 7.75 27.40 -16.66
CA SER A 5 6.32 27.70 -16.83
C SER A 5 5.46 26.43 -16.79
N ASP A 6 5.91 25.33 -17.37
CA ASP A 6 5.18 24.05 -17.36
C ASP A 6 5.10 23.46 -15.94
N ILE A 7 6.17 23.58 -15.16
CA ILE A 7 6.17 23.19 -13.73
C ILE A 7 5.24 24.10 -12.93
N ALA A 8 5.28 25.42 -13.17
CA ALA A 8 4.39 26.36 -12.48
C ALA A 8 2.90 26.06 -12.78
N VAL A 9 2.56 25.77 -14.04
CA VAL A 9 1.21 25.36 -14.46
C VAL A 9 0.84 24.04 -13.77
N SER A 10 1.74 23.04 -13.77
CA SER A 10 1.51 21.77 -13.08
C SER A 10 1.29 21.97 -11.57
N ALA A 11 2.11 22.80 -10.93
CA ALA A 11 1.96 23.15 -9.52
C ALA A 11 0.62 23.84 -9.23
N ALA A 12 0.21 24.76 -10.10
CA ALA A 12 -1.09 25.45 -9.98
C ALA A 12 -2.26 24.47 -10.10
N ILE A 13 -2.24 23.58 -11.10
CA ILE A 13 -3.28 22.57 -11.31
C ILE A 13 -3.34 21.60 -10.12
N ASN A 14 -2.20 21.09 -9.65
CA ASN A 14 -2.16 20.16 -8.53
C ASN A 14 -2.59 20.83 -7.21
N SER A 15 -2.19 22.08 -6.98
CA SER A 15 -2.62 22.86 -5.82
C SER A 15 -4.13 23.14 -5.88
N LEU A 16 -4.67 23.52 -7.04
CA LEU A 16 -6.11 23.72 -7.23
C LEU A 16 -6.89 22.43 -7.01
N SER A 17 -6.39 21.31 -7.54
CA SER A 17 -6.99 19.98 -7.33
C SER A 17 -6.96 19.59 -5.85
N ALA A 18 -5.86 19.84 -5.15
CA ALA A 18 -5.74 19.57 -3.72
C ALA A 18 -6.73 20.44 -2.90
N ILE A 19 -6.84 21.72 -3.21
CA ILE A 19 -7.83 22.62 -2.58
C ILE A 19 -9.26 22.15 -2.86
N LEU A 20 -9.56 21.75 -4.10
CA LEU A 20 -10.87 21.22 -4.46
C LEU A 20 -11.22 19.97 -3.64
N PHE A 21 -10.28 19.03 -3.50
CA PHE A 21 -10.48 17.83 -2.67
C PHE A 21 -10.64 18.17 -1.18
N LEU A 22 -9.88 19.15 -0.66
CA LEU A 22 -10.03 19.62 0.72
C LEU A 22 -11.39 20.30 0.98
N VAL A 23 -11.87 21.10 0.03
CA VAL A 23 -13.20 21.73 0.10
C VAL A 23 -14.29 20.67 0.01
N ALA A 24 -14.19 19.74 -0.93
CA ALA A 24 -15.11 18.62 -1.05
C ALA A 24 -15.14 17.79 0.25
N PHE A 25 -13.99 17.48 0.83
CA PHE A 25 -13.89 16.82 2.14
C PHE A 25 -14.59 17.62 3.24
N ALA A 26 -14.38 18.93 3.31
CA ALA A 26 -15.00 19.80 4.31
C ALA A 26 -16.54 19.78 4.23
N ILE A 27 -17.07 19.75 3.01
CA ILE A 27 -18.53 19.70 2.77
C ILE A 27 -19.07 18.31 3.07
N LEU A 28 -18.44 17.27 2.51
CA LEU A 28 -18.96 15.90 2.56
C LEU A 28 -18.86 15.27 3.96
N ARG A 29 -17.82 15.59 4.74
CA ARG A 29 -17.67 15.07 6.10
C ARG A 29 -18.72 15.58 7.09
N LEU A 30 -19.31 16.75 6.82
CA LEU A 30 -20.36 17.33 7.67
C LEU A 30 -21.73 16.71 7.39
N GLN A 31 -21.87 15.96 6.31
CA GLN A 31 -23.12 15.32 5.95
C GLN A 31 -23.30 13.99 6.70
N PRO A 32 -24.41 13.81 7.45
CA PRO A 32 -24.68 12.60 8.22
C PRO A 32 -24.67 11.31 7.39
N ILE A 33 -25.00 11.41 6.10
CA ILE A 33 -24.98 10.26 5.18
C ILE A 33 -23.57 9.66 5.00
N ASN A 34 -22.53 10.46 5.24
CA ASN A 34 -21.13 10.11 5.05
C ASN A 34 -20.39 9.83 6.37
N ASP A 35 -21.06 9.91 7.51
CA ASP A 35 -20.43 9.76 8.84
C ASP A 35 -19.63 8.47 8.96
N ARG A 36 -20.13 7.37 8.40
CA ARG A 36 -19.43 6.07 8.42
C ARG A 36 -18.12 6.06 7.67
N VAL A 37 -18.02 6.86 6.61
CA VAL A 37 -16.79 6.97 5.82
C VAL A 37 -15.75 7.82 6.53
N TYR A 38 -16.16 8.92 7.17
CA TYR A 38 -15.24 9.89 7.75
C TYR A 38 -14.99 9.72 9.26
N PHE A 39 -15.95 9.14 10.00
CA PHE A 39 -15.88 8.97 11.45
C PHE A 39 -16.22 7.53 11.90
N PRO A 40 -15.61 6.50 11.32
CA PRO A 40 -15.93 5.12 11.67
C PRO A 40 -15.67 4.81 13.15
N LYS A 41 -14.66 5.46 13.78
CA LYS A 41 -14.35 5.26 15.21
C LYS A 41 -15.45 5.71 16.16
N TRP A 42 -16.30 6.64 15.77
CA TRP A 42 -17.45 7.04 16.60
C TRP A 42 -18.42 5.88 16.82
N TYR A 43 -18.57 5.01 15.84
CA TYR A 43 -19.42 3.83 15.92
C TYR A 43 -18.72 2.69 16.66
N LEU A 44 -17.44 2.48 16.43
CA LEU A 44 -16.65 1.46 17.13
C LEU A 44 -16.53 1.74 18.63
N LYS A 45 -16.49 3.02 19.04
CA LYS A 45 -16.43 3.44 20.44
C LYS A 45 -17.81 3.61 21.10
N GLY A 46 -18.90 3.33 20.39
CA GLY A 46 -20.25 3.50 20.92
C GLY A 46 -20.68 4.97 21.17
N ILE A 47 -19.95 5.94 20.61
CA ILE A 47 -20.28 7.37 20.71
C ILE A 47 -21.55 7.68 19.90
N ARG A 48 -21.78 6.94 18.83
CA ARG A 48 -23.02 6.96 18.04
C ARG A 48 -23.54 5.54 17.86
N ASP A 49 -24.85 5.37 18.02
CA ASP A 49 -25.53 4.12 17.73
C ASP A 49 -25.50 3.79 16.24
N SER A 50 -25.47 2.51 15.92
CA SER A 50 -25.58 2.08 14.54
C SER A 50 -26.90 2.57 13.94
N PRO A 51 -26.91 3.13 12.71
CA PRO A 51 -28.16 3.54 12.04
C PRO A 51 -29.15 2.38 11.87
N THR A 52 -28.69 1.14 11.91
CA THR A 52 -29.52 -0.06 11.90
C THR A 52 -30.34 -0.21 13.17
N SER A 53 -29.81 0.20 14.32
CA SER A 53 -30.53 0.11 15.62
C SER A 53 -31.41 1.33 15.91
N SER A 54 -31.08 2.51 15.36
CA SER A 54 -31.78 3.75 15.67
C SER A 54 -32.91 4.14 14.71
N GLY A 55 -33.11 3.41 13.61
CA GLY A 55 -34.16 3.69 12.62
C GLY A 55 -34.00 5.01 11.85
N THR A 56 -33.03 5.84 12.21
CA THR A 56 -32.82 7.20 11.70
C THR A 56 -31.69 7.28 10.67
N TYR A 57 -31.77 6.47 9.62
CA TYR A 57 -30.86 6.65 8.49
C TYR A 57 -31.25 7.84 7.62
N VAL A 58 -30.47 8.92 7.69
CA VAL A 58 -30.69 10.11 6.89
C VAL A 58 -30.18 9.86 5.46
N LYS A 59 -31.10 9.59 4.54
CA LYS A 59 -30.80 9.35 3.11
C LYS A 59 -30.56 10.61 2.28
N LYS A 60 -30.75 11.81 2.85
CA LYS A 60 -30.69 13.08 2.12
C LYS A 60 -29.62 14.00 2.68
N PHE A 61 -29.03 14.79 1.80
CA PHE A 61 -28.17 15.90 2.21
C PHE A 61 -28.97 16.88 3.08
N VAL A 62 -28.36 17.28 4.19
CA VAL A 62 -28.93 18.26 5.12
C VAL A 62 -28.33 19.63 4.81
N ASN A 63 -29.17 20.64 4.65
CA ASN A 63 -28.72 22.02 4.53
C ASN A 63 -28.16 22.49 5.87
N LEU A 64 -26.84 22.71 5.91
CA LEU A 64 -26.14 23.21 7.08
C LEU A 64 -25.87 24.72 6.92
N ASP A 65 -25.78 25.43 8.06
CA ASP A 65 -25.43 26.85 8.07
C ASP A 65 -24.04 27.10 7.45
N VAL A 66 -23.93 28.18 6.67
CA VAL A 66 -22.66 28.60 6.03
C VAL A 66 -21.54 28.78 7.04
N LYS A 67 -21.83 29.19 8.28
CA LYS A 67 -20.87 29.29 9.38
C LYS A 67 -20.22 27.94 9.75
N MET A 68 -20.91 26.80 9.57
CA MET A 68 -20.35 25.47 9.79
C MET A 68 -19.33 25.12 8.70
N TYR A 69 -19.59 25.49 7.47
CA TYR A 69 -18.65 25.28 6.36
C TYR A 69 -17.39 26.17 6.50
N LEU A 70 -17.50 27.38 7.04
CA LEU A 70 -16.37 28.28 7.26
C LEU A 70 -15.34 27.73 8.27
N LYS A 71 -15.74 26.79 9.14
CA LYS A 71 -14.85 26.10 10.08
C LYS A 71 -14.13 24.90 9.47
N PHE A 72 -14.04 24.81 8.15
CA PHE A 72 -13.56 23.63 7.44
C PHE A 72 -12.10 23.26 7.75
N LEU A 73 -11.27 24.22 8.15
CA LEU A 73 -9.86 23.98 8.49
C LEU A 73 -9.62 23.63 9.98
N ASN A 74 -10.65 23.64 10.83
CA ASN A 74 -10.48 23.37 12.27
C ASN A 74 -9.94 21.96 12.59
N TRP A 75 -10.04 21.03 11.66
CA TRP A 75 -9.47 19.69 11.83
C TRP A 75 -7.95 19.68 11.84
N MET A 76 -7.30 20.62 11.14
CA MET A 76 -5.83 20.71 11.06
C MET A 76 -5.19 20.99 12.41
N PRO A 77 -5.56 22.07 13.14
CA PRO A 77 -5.05 22.30 14.48
C PRO A 77 -5.40 21.19 15.47
N ALA A 78 -6.59 20.60 15.36
CA ALA A 78 -7.00 19.49 16.23
C ALA A 78 -6.12 18.25 16.00
N ALA A 79 -5.83 17.91 14.74
CA ALA A 79 -4.95 16.80 14.42
C ALA A 79 -3.52 17.01 14.93
N LEU A 80 -3.00 18.24 14.92
CA LEU A 80 -1.64 18.56 15.37
C LEU A 80 -1.47 18.65 16.89
N ARG A 81 -2.54 18.95 17.64
CA ARG A 81 -2.46 19.19 19.10
C ARG A 81 -2.35 17.92 19.93
N MET A 82 -2.85 16.78 19.43
CA MET A 82 -2.81 15.53 20.21
C MET A 82 -1.36 15.09 20.46
N PRO A 83 -0.92 14.85 21.71
CA PRO A 83 0.42 14.36 22.00
C PRO A 83 0.62 12.90 21.56
N GLU A 84 1.86 12.49 21.31
CA GLU A 84 2.18 11.12 20.84
C GLU A 84 1.74 10.01 21.81
N PRO A 85 1.89 10.12 23.14
CA PRO A 85 1.43 9.07 24.04
C PRO A 85 -0.08 8.80 23.93
N GLU A 86 -0.88 9.85 23.81
CA GLU A 86 -2.33 9.75 23.60
C GLU A 86 -2.66 9.15 22.23
N LEU A 87 -1.86 9.46 21.20
CA LEU A 87 -1.99 8.86 19.87
C LEU A 87 -1.72 7.34 19.91
N ILE A 88 -0.71 6.89 20.67
CA ILE A 88 -0.40 5.47 20.84
C ILE A 88 -1.54 4.74 21.55
N GLU A 89 -2.08 5.33 22.60
CA GLU A 89 -3.22 4.75 23.32
C GLU A 89 -4.48 4.69 22.45
N HIS A 90 -4.66 5.69 21.57
CA HIS A 90 -5.83 5.80 20.71
C HIS A 90 -5.79 4.89 19.47
N ALA A 91 -4.64 4.73 18.85
CA ALA A 91 -4.48 4.13 17.51
C ALA A 91 -3.41 3.03 17.43
N GLY A 92 -2.74 2.74 18.53
CA GLY A 92 -1.68 1.75 18.60
C GLY A 92 -0.29 2.30 18.23
N LEU A 93 0.73 1.51 18.57
CA LEU A 93 2.13 1.88 18.34
C LEU A 93 2.47 1.97 16.85
N ASP A 94 1.99 1.02 16.04
CA ASP A 94 2.32 0.95 14.60
C ASP A 94 1.83 2.19 13.85
N SER A 95 0.63 2.67 14.18
CA SER A 95 0.08 3.91 13.63
C SER A 95 0.90 5.14 14.02
N ALA A 96 1.39 5.19 15.26
CA ALA A 96 2.25 6.28 15.72
C ALA A 96 3.61 6.27 15.00
N VAL A 97 4.23 5.09 14.85
CA VAL A 97 5.48 4.92 14.11
C VAL A 97 5.32 5.31 12.65
N TYR A 98 4.21 4.92 12.02
CA TYR A 98 3.92 5.31 10.63
C TYR A 98 3.87 6.84 10.43
N ILE A 99 3.21 7.56 11.34
CA ILE A 99 3.20 9.03 11.30
C ILE A 99 4.60 9.59 11.48
N ARG A 100 5.43 8.98 12.35
CA ARG A 100 6.81 9.42 12.56
C ARG A 100 7.68 9.29 11.32
N ILE A 101 7.38 8.38 10.38
CA ILE A 101 8.09 8.29 9.10
C ILE A 101 7.93 9.59 8.29
N TYR A 102 6.73 10.17 8.26
CA TYR A 102 6.52 11.48 7.60
C TYR A 102 7.26 12.62 8.31
N LEU A 103 7.22 12.61 9.64
CA LEU A 103 7.97 13.58 10.45
C LEU A 103 9.49 13.45 10.24
N LEU A 104 9.99 12.21 10.10
CA LEU A 104 11.38 11.92 9.76
C LEU A 104 11.75 12.53 8.40
N GLY A 105 10.88 12.40 7.39
CA GLY A 105 11.07 13.05 6.10
C GLY A 105 11.25 14.57 6.24
N LEU A 106 10.42 15.24 7.04
CA LEU A 106 10.57 16.67 7.32
C LEU A 106 11.89 16.99 8.03
N LYS A 107 12.27 16.22 9.06
CA LYS A 107 13.52 16.41 9.81
C LYS A 107 14.76 16.26 8.91
N ILE A 108 14.71 15.39 7.92
CA ILE A 108 15.81 15.17 6.97
C ILE A 108 15.80 16.26 5.90
N PHE A 109 14.69 16.45 5.19
CA PHE A 109 14.67 17.26 3.98
C PHE A 109 14.55 18.76 4.20
N CYS A 110 13.98 19.26 5.32
CA CYS A 110 13.94 20.70 5.57
C CYS A 110 15.35 21.31 5.70
N PRO A 111 16.26 20.78 6.55
CA PRO A 111 17.62 21.32 6.63
C PRO A 111 18.42 21.12 5.35
N ILE A 112 18.27 19.95 4.70
CA ILE A 112 18.93 19.67 3.42
C ILE A 112 18.48 20.66 2.34
N ALA A 113 17.18 20.96 2.25
CA ALA A 113 16.65 21.94 1.30
C ALA A 113 17.24 23.32 1.54
N LEU A 114 17.26 23.79 2.78
CA LEU A 114 17.82 25.09 3.14
C LEU A 114 19.30 25.20 2.75
N LEU A 115 20.10 24.19 3.08
CA LEU A 115 21.53 24.16 2.74
C LEU A 115 21.76 24.04 1.23
N SER A 116 20.97 23.21 0.54
CA SER A 116 21.05 23.06 -0.90
C SER A 116 20.74 24.37 -1.64
N PHE A 117 19.70 25.09 -1.19
CA PHE A 117 19.35 26.40 -1.78
C PHE A 117 20.38 27.49 -1.45
N ALA A 118 21.00 27.44 -0.27
CA ALA A 118 22.02 28.42 0.12
C ALA A 118 23.38 28.21 -0.59
N VAL A 119 23.75 26.95 -0.88
CA VAL A 119 25.08 26.61 -1.41
C VAL A 119 25.01 26.07 -2.83
N LEU A 120 24.26 24.98 -3.07
CA LEU A 120 24.32 24.26 -4.34
C LEU A 120 23.61 25.00 -5.47
N VAL A 121 22.47 25.62 -5.22
CA VAL A 121 21.73 26.36 -6.24
C VAL A 121 22.55 27.54 -6.79
N PRO A 122 23.19 28.41 -5.96
CA PRO A 122 24.08 29.45 -6.46
C PRO A 122 25.28 28.89 -7.22
N VAL A 123 25.92 27.82 -6.74
CA VAL A 123 27.06 27.17 -7.41
C VAL A 123 26.66 26.63 -8.78
N ASN A 124 25.48 26.00 -8.90
CA ASN A 124 24.96 25.48 -10.15
C ASN A 124 24.60 26.61 -11.13
N TYR A 125 23.86 27.61 -10.65
CA TYR A 125 23.41 28.73 -11.50
C TYR A 125 24.56 29.49 -12.12
N THR A 126 25.64 29.74 -11.36
CA THR A 126 26.85 30.44 -11.83
C THR A 126 27.82 29.51 -12.58
N GLY A 127 27.45 28.26 -12.90
CA GLY A 127 28.29 27.27 -13.57
C GLY A 127 28.57 27.58 -15.06
N GLU A 128 27.61 28.23 -15.74
CA GLU A 128 27.67 28.74 -17.13
C GLU A 128 28.00 27.70 -18.23
N ASN A 129 28.08 26.41 -17.89
CA ASN A 129 28.42 25.34 -18.81
C ASN A 129 27.45 25.26 -20.03
N PHE A 130 26.15 25.49 -19.80
CA PHE A 130 25.16 25.47 -20.86
C PHE A 130 25.27 26.68 -21.81
N GLU A 131 25.74 27.82 -21.33
CA GLU A 131 25.96 29.03 -22.16
C GLU A 131 27.17 28.82 -23.05
N GLU A 132 28.24 28.23 -22.54
CA GLU A 132 29.43 27.85 -23.33
C GLU A 132 29.08 26.78 -24.39
N LEU A 133 28.33 25.74 -24.00
CA LEU A 133 27.89 24.68 -24.91
C LEU A 133 26.98 25.22 -26.03
N LYS A 134 26.07 26.15 -25.72
CA LYS A 134 25.21 26.80 -26.71
C LYS A 134 25.96 27.62 -27.71
N THR A 135 27.06 28.25 -27.30
CA THR A 135 27.93 28.99 -28.20
C THR A 135 28.62 28.05 -29.19
N ASN A 136 28.95 26.83 -28.75
CA ASN A 136 29.63 25.82 -29.56
C ASN A 136 28.67 24.94 -30.38
N MET A 137 27.44 24.68 -29.88
CA MET A 137 26.42 23.84 -30.52
C MET A 137 25.11 24.64 -30.65
N LYS A 138 24.81 25.17 -31.85
CA LYS A 138 23.61 25.99 -32.10
C LYS A 138 22.26 25.30 -31.87
N ASP A 139 22.21 23.96 -31.87
CA ASP A 139 21.01 23.16 -31.74
C ASP A 139 20.75 22.66 -30.30
N LEU A 140 21.56 23.10 -29.30
CA LEU A 140 21.41 22.67 -27.93
C LEU A 140 20.20 23.37 -27.27
N THR A 141 19.14 22.61 -27.01
CA THR A 141 17.98 23.10 -26.24
C THR A 141 18.08 22.62 -24.77
N TYR A 142 18.15 23.55 -23.82
CA TYR A 142 18.10 23.30 -22.41
C TYR A 142 16.98 24.14 -21.76
N SER A 143 16.48 23.69 -20.60
CA SER A 143 15.50 24.43 -19.82
C SER A 143 16.17 25.25 -18.71
N ASP A 144 15.50 26.28 -18.18
CA ASP A 144 16.01 27.08 -17.06
C ASP A 144 16.24 26.23 -15.79
N ILE A 145 15.55 25.09 -15.68
CA ILE A 145 15.72 24.15 -14.55
C ILE A 145 17.06 23.43 -14.66
N ASP A 146 17.52 23.15 -15.87
CA ASP A 146 18.80 22.47 -16.09
C ASP A 146 19.97 23.35 -15.61
N LYS A 147 19.82 24.69 -15.67
CA LYS A 147 20.78 25.64 -15.09
C LYS A 147 20.91 25.53 -13.56
N LEU A 148 19.88 25.05 -12.89
CA LEU A 148 19.86 24.85 -11.42
C LEU A 148 20.35 23.46 -11.01
N SER A 149 20.75 22.64 -11.97
CA SER A 149 21.27 21.29 -11.74
C SER A 149 22.80 21.24 -11.84
N ILE A 150 23.39 20.17 -11.34
CA ILE A 150 24.82 19.89 -11.46
C ILE A 150 25.30 19.88 -12.92
N SER A 151 24.41 19.62 -13.88
CA SER A 151 24.73 19.59 -15.32
C SER A 151 25.20 20.93 -15.86
N ASN A 152 24.90 22.05 -15.18
CA ASN A 152 25.39 23.37 -15.55
C ASN A 152 26.82 23.64 -15.06
N VAL A 153 27.45 22.73 -14.32
CA VAL A 153 28.84 22.83 -13.87
C VAL A 153 29.73 22.06 -14.83
N ALA A 154 30.74 22.71 -15.37
CA ALA A 154 31.65 22.08 -16.33
C ALA A 154 32.41 20.89 -15.70
N PRO A 155 32.62 19.79 -16.44
CA PRO A 155 33.41 18.66 -16.00
C PRO A 155 34.83 19.09 -15.59
N GLY A 156 35.29 18.66 -14.40
CA GLY A 156 36.61 19.04 -13.89
C GLY A 156 36.68 20.39 -13.19
N SER A 157 35.58 21.15 -13.10
CA SER A 157 35.53 22.41 -12.37
C SER A 157 35.72 22.22 -10.86
N SER A 158 36.45 23.15 -10.23
CA SER A 158 36.61 23.19 -8.77
C SER A 158 35.28 23.36 -8.00
N ARG A 159 34.23 23.83 -8.67
CA ARG A 159 32.87 23.93 -8.09
C ARG A 159 32.28 22.57 -7.70
N LEU A 160 32.72 21.47 -8.34
CA LEU A 160 32.28 20.12 -7.98
C LEU A 160 32.70 19.72 -6.56
N TYR A 161 33.75 20.34 -5.98
CA TYR A 161 34.09 20.11 -4.57
C TYR A 161 32.97 20.54 -3.61
N ALA A 162 32.20 21.59 -3.95
CA ALA A 162 31.02 21.97 -3.15
C ALA A 162 29.97 20.86 -3.13
N HIS A 163 29.72 20.21 -4.29
CA HIS A 163 28.80 19.06 -4.35
C HIS A 163 29.28 17.88 -3.52
N ILE A 164 30.58 17.57 -3.57
CA ILE A 164 31.16 16.48 -2.77
C ILE A 164 31.03 16.80 -1.27
N ALA A 165 31.41 18.01 -0.84
CA ALA A 165 31.31 18.44 0.54
C ALA A 165 29.86 18.37 1.05
N MET A 166 28.91 18.89 0.27
CA MET A 166 27.49 18.86 0.64
C MET A 166 26.92 17.43 0.63
N ALA A 167 27.38 16.54 -0.26
CA ALA A 167 26.97 15.14 -0.23
C ALA A 167 27.37 14.47 1.10
N TYR A 168 28.58 14.70 1.59
CA TYR A 168 29.00 14.21 2.91
C TYR A 168 28.15 14.83 4.04
N VAL A 169 27.91 16.14 4.02
CA VAL A 169 27.08 16.82 5.04
C VAL A 169 25.67 16.24 5.06
N PHE A 170 25.04 16.06 3.90
CA PHE A 170 23.68 15.50 3.79
C PHE A 170 23.64 14.05 4.25
N THR A 171 24.63 13.25 3.89
CA THR A 171 24.74 11.86 4.34
C THR A 171 24.89 11.78 5.86
N CYS A 172 25.82 12.55 6.44
CA CYS A 172 26.02 12.59 7.89
C CYS A 172 24.75 13.06 8.62
N TRP A 173 24.10 14.12 8.12
CA TRP A 173 22.83 14.60 8.68
C TRP A 173 21.73 13.55 8.64
N THR A 174 21.58 12.87 7.51
CA THR A 174 20.59 11.81 7.32
C THR A 174 20.86 10.65 8.27
N CYS A 175 22.10 10.15 8.34
CA CYS A 175 22.48 9.06 9.26
C CYS A 175 22.26 9.42 10.71
N TYR A 176 22.62 10.64 11.12
CA TYR A 176 22.40 11.14 12.47
C TYR A 176 20.90 11.20 12.83
N THR A 177 20.08 11.73 11.91
CA THR A 177 18.64 11.84 12.12
C THR A 177 17.97 10.45 12.17
N LEU A 178 18.38 9.53 11.29
CA LEU A 178 17.92 8.14 11.29
C LEU A 178 18.30 7.42 12.59
N TYR A 179 19.52 7.58 13.07
CA TYR A 179 19.97 6.98 14.33
C TYR A 179 19.13 7.46 15.51
N ASN A 180 18.91 8.77 15.61
CA ASN A 180 18.10 9.34 16.68
C ASN A 180 16.64 8.84 16.61
N GLU A 181 16.06 8.79 15.41
CA GLU A 181 14.70 8.32 15.23
C GLU A 181 14.57 6.83 15.56
N TYR A 182 15.56 6.02 15.14
CA TYR A 182 15.61 4.60 15.50
C TYR A 182 15.66 4.39 17.02
N MET A 183 16.47 5.17 17.74
CA MET A 183 16.56 5.11 19.20
C MET A 183 15.23 5.45 19.88
N ILE A 184 14.50 6.44 19.34
CA ILE A 184 13.19 6.83 19.88
C ILE A 184 12.17 5.70 19.63
N VAL A 185 12.08 5.18 18.41
CA VAL A 185 11.15 4.10 18.05
C VAL A 185 11.47 2.82 18.83
N ALA A 186 12.75 2.48 18.98
CA ALA A 186 13.17 1.32 19.77
C ALA A 186 12.74 1.44 21.25
N LYS A 187 12.92 2.62 21.87
CA LYS A 187 12.44 2.87 23.24
C LYS A 187 10.92 2.77 23.35
N MET A 188 10.19 3.36 22.41
CA MET A 188 8.72 3.27 22.37
C MET A 188 8.25 1.83 22.24
N ARG A 189 8.89 1.04 21.37
CA ARG A 189 8.57 -0.38 21.16
C ARG A 189 8.85 -1.22 22.41
N LEU A 190 10.01 -1.02 23.04
CA LEU A 190 10.35 -1.73 24.29
C LEU A 190 9.38 -1.40 25.42
N HIS A 191 9.01 -0.12 25.57
CA HIS A 191 8.05 0.33 26.56
C HIS A 191 6.65 -0.28 26.30
N PHE A 192 6.22 -0.32 25.05
CA PHE A 192 4.95 -0.92 24.65
C PHE A 192 4.93 -2.42 24.96
N ILE A 193 5.96 -3.17 24.57
CA ILE A 193 6.06 -4.61 24.83
C ILE A 193 6.10 -4.90 26.34
N ALA A 194 6.78 -4.06 27.13
CA ALA A 194 6.86 -4.22 28.58
C ALA A 194 5.50 -4.03 29.27
N ASN A 195 4.67 -3.13 28.75
CA ASN A 195 3.37 -2.79 29.34
C ASN A 195 2.19 -3.54 28.69
N GLU A 196 2.45 -4.34 27.66
CA GLU A 196 1.40 -5.06 26.96
C GLU A 196 0.80 -6.17 27.82
N ARG A 197 -0.53 -6.35 27.70
CA ARG A 197 -1.24 -7.45 28.34
C ARG A 197 -0.77 -8.80 27.79
N ARG A 198 -0.83 -9.84 28.62
CA ARG A 198 -0.50 -11.20 28.20
C ARG A 198 -1.46 -11.65 27.10
N ARG A 199 -0.91 -12.07 25.95
CA ARG A 199 -1.66 -12.61 24.81
C ARG A 199 -1.24 -14.05 24.52
N PRO A 200 -2.13 -14.87 23.93
CA PRO A 200 -1.83 -16.28 23.61
C PRO A 200 -0.62 -16.46 22.70
N ASP A 201 -0.44 -15.57 21.69
CA ASP A 201 0.67 -15.61 20.74
C ASP A 201 2.04 -15.52 21.42
N GLN A 202 2.15 -14.83 22.55
CA GLN A 202 3.39 -14.72 23.33
C GLN A 202 3.83 -16.03 23.98
N PHE A 203 2.91 -16.99 24.12
CA PHE A 203 3.14 -18.29 24.74
C PHE A 203 3.09 -19.45 23.75
N THR A 204 2.85 -19.16 22.46
CA THR A 204 2.60 -20.18 21.46
C THR A 204 3.65 -20.09 20.34
N VAL A 205 4.07 -21.25 19.88
CA VAL A 205 4.99 -21.45 18.77
C VAL A 205 4.27 -22.21 17.66
N LEU A 206 4.40 -21.77 16.43
CA LEU A 206 3.95 -22.51 15.26
C LEU A 206 5.06 -23.46 14.83
N VAL A 207 4.76 -24.74 14.87
CA VAL A 207 5.64 -25.82 14.44
C VAL A 207 5.20 -26.29 13.06
N ARG A 208 6.14 -26.48 12.13
CA ARG A 208 5.86 -26.91 10.76
C ARG A 208 6.80 -28.04 10.36
N ASN A 209 6.39 -28.77 9.34
CA ASN A 209 7.11 -29.91 8.80
C ASN A 209 7.46 -30.97 9.88
N VAL A 210 6.42 -31.33 10.66
CA VAL A 210 6.50 -32.45 11.60
C VAL A 210 6.77 -33.71 10.80
N PRO A 211 7.84 -34.48 11.13
CA PRO A 211 8.12 -35.70 10.40
C PRO A 211 7.01 -36.74 10.63
N PRO A 212 6.62 -37.52 9.62
CA PRO A 212 5.66 -38.60 9.80
C PRO A 212 6.32 -39.70 10.66
N ASP A 213 5.56 -40.25 11.58
CA ASP A 213 5.88 -41.44 12.34
C ASP A 213 4.98 -42.60 11.89
N ALA A 214 5.47 -43.84 11.98
CA ALA A 214 4.71 -45.02 11.56
C ALA A 214 3.70 -45.49 12.60
N ASP A 215 3.98 -45.19 13.87
CA ASP A 215 3.23 -45.74 15.02
C ASP A 215 2.37 -44.67 15.70
N GLU A 216 2.67 -43.39 15.50
CA GLU A 216 1.99 -42.27 16.16
C GLU A 216 1.27 -41.36 15.15
N SER A 217 0.09 -40.85 15.53
CA SER A 217 -0.55 -39.77 14.78
C SER A 217 0.27 -38.48 14.92
N VAL A 218 0.09 -37.52 13.99
CA VAL A 218 0.78 -36.21 14.05
C VAL A 218 0.57 -35.53 15.39
N SER A 219 -0.62 -35.66 15.99
CA SER A 219 -0.94 -35.08 17.29
C SER A 219 -0.14 -35.75 18.41
N GLU A 220 -0.16 -37.08 18.49
CA GLU A 220 0.57 -37.85 19.48
C GLU A 220 2.08 -37.64 19.36
N HIS A 221 2.60 -37.61 18.12
CA HIS A 221 4.01 -37.37 17.86
C HIS A 221 4.47 -35.96 18.30
N VAL A 222 3.65 -34.94 18.08
CA VAL A 222 3.91 -33.58 18.59
C VAL A 222 3.89 -33.55 20.11
N GLU A 223 2.90 -34.19 20.74
CA GLU A 223 2.81 -34.28 22.20
C GLU A 223 4.02 -34.97 22.80
N HIS A 224 4.35 -36.17 22.30
CA HIS A 224 5.50 -36.95 22.74
C HIS A 224 6.81 -36.16 22.61
N PHE A 225 7.04 -35.55 21.43
CA PHE A 225 8.27 -34.79 21.18
C PHE A 225 8.43 -33.62 22.17
N PHE A 226 7.40 -32.81 22.38
CA PHE A 226 7.48 -31.65 23.26
C PHE A 226 7.42 -31.99 24.75
N CYS A 227 6.76 -33.06 25.15
CA CYS A 227 6.81 -33.58 26.53
C CYS A 227 8.22 -34.03 26.89
N VAL A 228 8.95 -34.68 25.95
CA VAL A 228 10.31 -35.17 26.20
C VAL A 228 11.34 -34.04 26.15
N ASN A 229 11.26 -33.14 25.17
CA ASN A 229 12.26 -32.09 24.97
C ASN A 229 12.04 -30.83 25.80
N HIS A 230 10.80 -30.56 26.22
CA HIS A 230 10.42 -29.39 27.00
C HIS A 230 9.51 -29.73 28.20
N PRO A 231 9.87 -30.69 29.07
CA PRO A 231 8.96 -31.24 30.11
C PRO A 231 8.42 -30.19 31.08
N ASP A 232 9.25 -29.21 31.47
CA ASP A 232 8.88 -28.18 32.43
C ASP A 232 8.05 -27.04 31.84
N HIS A 233 8.10 -26.87 30.52
CA HIS A 233 7.56 -25.68 29.86
C HIS A 233 6.39 -25.98 28.92
N TYR A 234 6.27 -27.18 28.40
CA TYR A 234 5.16 -27.60 27.56
C TYR A 234 3.83 -27.52 28.30
N LEU A 235 2.78 -27.01 27.66
CA LEU A 235 1.44 -26.92 28.22
C LEU A 235 0.44 -27.77 27.43
N THR A 236 0.30 -27.46 26.13
CA THR A 236 -0.65 -28.13 25.23
C THR A 236 -0.29 -27.84 23.78
N HIS A 237 -0.86 -28.60 22.87
CA HIS A 237 -0.74 -28.36 21.45
C HIS A 237 -2.09 -28.44 20.75
N GLN A 238 -2.16 -27.91 19.54
CA GLN A 238 -3.28 -28.03 18.63
C GLN A 238 -2.77 -28.24 17.21
N VAL A 239 -3.11 -29.37 16.61
CA VAL A 239 -2.77 -29.68 15.22
C VAL A 239 -3.63 -28.85 14.26
N VAL A 240 -3.10 -28.60 13.07
CA VAL A 240 -3.79 -27.88 12.00
C VAL A 240 -4.44 -28.88 11.05
N TYR A 241 -5.71 -28.66 10.74
CA TYR A 241 -6.46 -29.45 9.76
C TYR A 241 -6.54 -28.71 8.43
N ASN A 242 -6.49 -29.47 7.32
CA ASN A 242 -6.79 -28.94 6.00
C ASN A 242 -8.31 -28.81 5.81
N ALA A 243 -8.84 -27.70 6.25
CA ALA A 243 -10.26 -27.38 6.18
C ALA A 243 -10.58 -26.29 5.13
N ASN A 244 -9.69 -26.02 4.17
CA ASN A 244 -9.88 -24.95 3.19
C ASN A 244 -11.15 -25.15 2.38
N THR A 245 -11.40 -26.35 1.87
CA THR A 245 -12.63 -26.70 1.14
C THR A 245 -13.88 -26.49 2.00
N LEU A 246 -13.82 -26.91 3.26
CA LEU A 246 -14.92 -26.70 4.22
C LEU A 246 -15.18 -25.22 4.46
N ALA A 247 -14.12 -24.41 4.60
CA ALA A 247 -14.24 -22.97 4.80
C ALA A 247 -14.89 -22.29 3.59
N ASP A 248 -14.52 -22.67 2.36
CA ASP A 248 -15.13 -22.17 1.13
C ASP A 248 -16.61 -22.52 1.06
N MET A 249 -17.00 -23.79 1.39
CA MET A 249 -18.39 -24.20 1.43
C MET A 249 -19.22 -23.41 2.45
N VAL A 250 -18.66 -23.15 3.64
CA VAL A 250 -19.31 -22.33 4.68
C VAL A 250 -19.51 -20.88 4.21
N LEU A 251 -18.53 -20.31 3.50
CA LEU A 251 -18.63 -18.97 2.93
C LEU A 251 -19.71 -18.91 1.86
N GLU A 252 -19.74 -19.87 0.95
CA GLU A 252 -20.76 -19.98 -0.08
C GLU A 252 -22.16 -20.12 0.52
N LYS A 253 -22.34 -21.00 1.52
CA LYS A 253 -23.60 -21.17 2.25
C LYS A 253 -24.08 -19.88 2.90
N LYS A 254 -23.17 -19.11 3.54
CA LYS A 254 -23.51 -17.80 4.08
C LYS A 254 -23.97 -16.82 3.01
N GLY A 255 -23.38 -16.89 1.81
CA GLY A 255 -23.82 -16.11 0.65
C GLY A 255 -25.23 -16.48 0.19
N LEU A 256 -25.52 -17.78 0.06
CA LEU A 256 -26.85 -18.29 -0.31
C LEU A 256 -27.91 -17.94 0.74
N GLN A 257 -27.58 -18.05 2.03
CA GLN A 257 -28.48 -17.65 3.14
C GLN A 257 -28.82 -16.15 3.09
N ASN A 258 -27.86 -15.30 2.72
CA ASN A 258 -28.09 -13.88 2.56
C ASN A 258 -29.04 -13.58 1.39
N TRP A 259 -28.88 -14.28 0.25
CA TRP A 259 -29.81 -14.19 -0.86
C TRP A 259 -31.21 -14.69 -0.49
N LEU A 260 -31.32 -15.80 0.23
CA LEU A 260 -32.59 -16.32 0.72
C LEU A 260 -33.29 -15.29 1.61
N THR A 261 -32.57 -14.68 2.56
CA THR A 261 -33.09 -13.62 3.41
C THR A 261 -33.61 -12.43 2.62
N TYR A 262 -32.89 -12.02 1.57
CA TYR A 262 -33.36 -10.96 0.69
C TYR A 262 -34.68 -11.30 0.00
N TYR A 263 -34.80 -12.49 -0.58
CA TYR A 263 -36.02 -12.88 -1.30
C TYR A 263 -37.18 -13.14 -0.36
N THR A 264 -36.94 -13.66 0.84
CA THR A 264 -37.95 -13.83 1.89
C THR A 264 -38.50 -12.46 2.35
N ASN A 265 -37.64 -11.51 2.67
CA ASN A 265 -38.04 -10.14 3.02
C ASN A 265 -38.80 -9.44 1.88
N LYS A 266 -38.44 -9.74 0.62
CA LYS A 266 -39.14 -9.21 -0.54
C LYS A 266 -40.53 -9.79 -0.68
N TYR A 267 -40.70 -11.09 -0.41
CA TYR A 267 -41.98 -11.78 -0.39
C TYR A 267 -42.88 -11.28 0.73
N GLU A 268 -42.36 -11.10 1.93
CA GLU A 268 -43.11 -10.54 3.08
C GLU A 268 -43.68 -9.14 2.80
N ARG A 269 -42.93 -8.31 2.06
CA ARG A 269 -43.40 -6.98 1.65
C ARG A 269 -44.45 -7.00 0.56
N HIS A 270 -44.45 -8.05 -0.27
CA HIS A 270 -45.36 -8.23 -1.43
C HIS A 270 -45.86 -9.67 -1.52
N PRO A 271 -46.76 -10.13 -0.62
CA PRO A 271 -47.21 -11.52 -0.55
C PRO A 271 -47.91 -12.01 -1.82
N ASN A 272 -48.45 -11.07 -2.60
CA ASN A 272 -49.22 -11.40 -3.83
C ASN A 272 -48.32 -11.83 -5.00
N LYS A 273 -46.97 -11.67 -4.89
CA LYS A 273 -46.07 -12.00 -6.02
C LYS A 273 -44.85 -12.75 -5.48
N ARG A 274 -44.78 -14.04 -5.75
CA ARG A 274 -43.58 -14.81 -5.40
C ARG A 274 -42.37 -14.32 -6.20
N PRO A 275 -41.22 -14.11 -5.54
CA PRO A 275 -40.02 -13.62 -6.18
C PRO A 275 -39.40 -14.73 -7.04
N THR A 276 -38.98 -14.38 -8.25
CA THR A 276 -38.28 -15.29 -9.16
C THR A 276 -36.84 -14.87 -9.37
N THR A 277 -35.96 -15.86 -9.59
CA THR A 277 -34.56 -15.68 -9.97
C THR A 277 -34.24 -16.52 -11.21
N LYS A 278 -33.13 -16.22 -11.89
CA LYS A 278 -32.62 -17.03 -12.99
C LYS A 278 -31.50 -17.94 -12.50
N THR A 279 -31.49 -19.18 -13.02
CA THR A 279 -30.57 -20.24 -12.56
C THR A 279 -29.10 -20.07 -12.95
N GLY A 280 -28.78 -19.14 -13.85
CA GLY A 280 -27.42 -18.95 -14.37
C GLY A 280 -26.59 -17.90 -13.59
N PHE A 281 -25.38 -17.66 -14.10
CA PHE A 281 -24.37 -16.79 -13.47
C PHE A 281 -24.95 -15.42 -13.05
N CYS A 282 -24.82 -15.07 -11.78
CA CYS A 282 -25.33 -13.83 -11.15
C CYS A 282 -26.83 -13.58 -11.34
N GLY A 283 -27.66 -14.59 -11.63
CA GLY A 283 -29.08 -14.38 -11.89
C GLY A 283 -29.42 -13.66 -13.19
N LEU A 284 -28.45 -13.53 -14.12
CA LEU A 284 -28.62 -12.82 -15.39
C LEU A 284 -29.13 -13.72 -16.52
N TRP A 285 -28.79 -15.00 -16.50
CA TRP A 285 -29.07 -16.00 -17.58
C TRP A 285 -29.79 -17.21 -17.01
N GLY A 286 -30.44 -18.00 -17.86
CA GLY A 286 -31.06 -19.26 -17.49
C GLY A 286 -32.59 -19.21 -17.33
N LYS A 287 -33.16 -20.29 -16.79
CA LYS A 287 -34.61 -20.43 -16.58
C LYS A 287 -35.06 -19.64 -15.36
N ASN A 288 -36.26 -19.03 -15.43
CA ASN A 288 -36.89 -18.41 -14.28
C ASN A 288 -37.46 -19.49 -13.35
N VAL A 289 -37.02 -19.46 -12.08
CA VAL A 289 -37.47 -20.35 -11.01
C VAL A 289 -37.92 -19.54 -9.80
N ASP A 290 -38.69 -20.16 -8.90
CA ASP A 290 -38.99 -19.54 -7.60
C ASP A 290 -37.69 -19.35 -6.82
N ALA A 291 -37.43 -18.13 -6.38
CA ALA A 291 -36.17 -17.80 -5.75
C ALA A 291 -36.03 -18.43 -4.37
N ILE A 292 -37.12 -18.50 -3.59
CA ILE A 292 -37.08 -19.01 -2.22
C ILE A 292 -36.84 -20.51 -2.25
N ASP A 293 -37.57 -21.23 -3.08
CA ASP A 293 -37.44 -22.68 -3.21
C ASP A 293 -36.07 -23.06 -3.78
N PHE A 294 -35.58 -22.33 -4.77
CA PHE A 294 -34.25 -22.51 -5.38
C PHE A 294 -33.12 -22.35 -4.38
N TYR A 295 -33.11 -21.27 -3.60
CA TYR A 295 -32.02 -21.04 -2.62
C TYR A 295 -32.14 -22.01 -1.43
N ASN A 296 -33.33 -22.41 -1.02
CA ASN A 296 -33.51 -23.45 0.02
C ASN A 296 -32.94 -24.80 -0.44
N GLU A 297 -33.22 -25.23 -1.65
CA GLU A 297 -32.70 -26.48 -2.23
C GLU A 297 -31.15 -26.44 -2.33
N GLN A 298 -30.59 -25.31 -2.79
CA GLN A 298 -29.13 -25.13 -2.83
C GLN A 298 -28.49 -25.16 -1.44
N ILE A 299 -29.08 -24.50 -0.46
CA ILE A 299 -28.59 -24.50 0.94
C ILE A 299 -28.67 -25.88 1.55
N GLU A 300 -29.75 -26.64 1.28
CA GLU A 300 -29.88 -28.01 1.78
C GLU A 300 -28.85 -28.95 1.15
N THR A 301 -28.64 -28.84 -0.16
CA THR A 301 -27.61 -29.61 -0.89
C THR A 301 -26.22 -29.32 -0.38
N LEU A 302 -25.89 -28.03 -0.27
CA LEU A 302 -24.58 -27.58 0.23
C LEU A 302 -24.40 -27.93 1.73
N SER A 303 -25.47 -27.95 2.54
CA SER A 303 -25.41 -28.38 3.94
C SER A 303 -25.06 -29.85 4.10
N LYS A 304 -25.59 -30.71 3.23
CA LYS A 304 -25.22 -32.13 3.20
C LYS A 304 -23.77 -32.35 2.79
N GLN A 305 -23.28 -31.55 1.82
CA GLN A 305 -21.89 -31.59 1.40
C GLN A 305 -20.94 -31.05 2.49
N GLU A 306 -21.34 -29.96 3.16
CA GLU A 306 -20.61 -29.39 4.29
C GLU A 306 -20.48 -30.40 5.44
N GLU A 307 -21.55 -31.12 5.78
CA GLU A 307 -21.54 -32.13 6.85
C GLU A 307 -20.64 -33.30 6.50
N ALA A 308 -20.72 -33.82 5.26
CA ALA A 308 -19.86 -34.88 4.78
C ALA A 308 -18.37 -34.46 4.76
N GLU A 309 -18.07 -33.23 4.31
CA GLU A 309 -16.71 -32.70 4.32
C GLU A 309 -16.20 -32.47 5.74
N ARG A 310 -17.07 -32.04 6.65
CA ARG A 310 -16.73 -31.87 8.07
C ARG A 310 -16.38 -33.21 8.72
N GLU A 311 -17.16 -34.26 8.47
CA GLU A 311 -16.85 -35.61 8.92
C GLU A 311 -15.54 -36.13 8.34
N ARG A 312 -15.29 -35.84 7.05
CA ARG A 312 -14.03 -36.19 6.39
C ARG A 312 -12.84 -35.52 7.10
N VAL A 313 -12.90 -34.23 7.32
CA VAL A 313 -11.82 -33.45 7.97
C VAL A 313 -11.55 -33.95 9.38
N LEU A 314 -12.57 -34.39 10.12
CA LEU A 314 -12.42 -34.87 11.50
C LEU A 314 -11.89 -36.30 11.59
N ASN A 315 -12.23 -37.17 10.64
CA ASN A 315 -11.99 -38.60 10.70
C ASN A 315 -10.81 -39.06 9.79
N ASP A 316 -10.43 -38.29 8.78
CA ASP A 316 -9.34 -38.65 7.87
C ASP A 316 -7.98 -38.24 8.45
N PRO A 317 -7.09 -39.18 8.77
CA PRO A 317 -5.72 -38.86 9.22
C PRO A 317 -4.94 -37.98 8.24
N ASN A 318 -5.24 -38.08 6.94
CA ASN A 318 -4.58 -37.24 5.91
C ASN A 318 -5.06 -35.78 5.92
N ALA A 319 -6.17 -35.48 6.59
CA ALA A 319 -6.62 -34.13 6.79
C ALA A 319 -5.81 -33.36 7.85
N ILE A 320 -5.08 -34.09 8.70
CA ILE A 320 -4.17 -33.50 9.68
C ILE A 320 -2.87 -33.09 8.98
N MET A 321 -2.54 -31.82 9.04
CA MET A 321 -1.33 -31.29 8.42
C MET A 321 -0.11 -31.51 9.32
N ALA A 322 1.07 -31.59 8.72
CA ALA A 322 2.34 -31.65 9.43
C ALA A 322 2.70 -30.30 10.10
N SER A 323 1.70 -29.68 10.77
CA SER A 323 1.85 -28.38 11.42
C SER A 323 0.99 -28.34 12.68
N ALA A 324 1.51 -27.71 13.74
CA ALA A 324 0.81 -27.57 15.01
C ALA A 324 1.14 -26.25 15.70
N PHE A 325 0.19 -25.73 16.47
CA PHE A 325 0.42 -24.66 17.43
C PHE A 325 0.75 -25.30 18.78
N VAL A 326 1.93 -25.01 19.32
CA VAL A 326 2.40 -25.53 20.61
C VAL A 326 2.44 -24.40 21.62
N SER A 327 1.70 -24.55 22.72
CA SER A 327 1.60 -23.54 23.78
C SER A 327 2.46 -23.95 24.98
N PHE A 328 3.13 -22.96 25.55
CA PHE A 328 4.06 -23.11 26.67
C PHE A 328 3.52 -22.42 27.93
N ARG A 329 3.92 -22.90 29.12
CA ARG A 329 3.56 -22.30 30.41
C ARG A 329 4.20 -20.93 30.63
N SER A 330 5.30 -20.64 29.96
CA SER A 330 6.04 -19.38 30.09
C SER A 330 6.45 -18.81 28.74
N ARG A 331 6.53 -17.47 28.68
CA ARG A 331 7.06 -16.75 27.50
C ARG A 331 8.52 -17.13 27.20
N TRP A 332 9.28 -17.45 28.25
CA TRP A 332 10.67 -17.88 28.11
C TRP A 332 10.77 -19.23 27.38
N GLY A 333 9.94 -20.21 27.76
CA GLY A 333 9.87 -21.49 27.06
C GLY A 333 9.48 -21.38 25.59
N ALA A 334 8.48 -20.53 25.28
CA ALA A 334 8.11 -20.23 23.90
C ALA A 334 9.24 -19.54 23.13
N ALA A 335 9.94 -18.58 23.76
CA ALA A 335 11.06 -17.88 23.15
C ALA A 335 12.24 -18.81 22.83
N VAL A 336 12.60 -19.68 23.75
CA VAL A 336 13.67 -20.68 23.53
C VAL A 336 13.28 -21.61 22.39
N CYS A 337 12.08 -22.16 22.40
CA CYS A 337 11.62 -23.07 21.34
C CYS A 337 11.57 -22.39 19.96
N ALA A 338 11.11 -21.14 19.89
CA ALA A 338 10.99 -20.42 18.62
C ALA A 338 12.35 -20.00 18.02
N GLN A 339 13.41 -19.92 18.82
CA GLN A 339 14.72 -19.40 18.42
C GLN A 339 15.80 -20.48 18.31
N THR A 340 15.50 -21.72 18.72
CA THR A 340 16.42 -22.84 18.68
C THR A 340 15.96 -23.89 17.68
N ASP A 341 16.90 -24.49 16.96
CA ASP A 341 16.61 -25.64 16.11
C ASP A 341 16.21 -26.82 16.99
N GLN A 342 15.06 -27.41 16.70
CA GLN A 342 14.52 -28.52 17.46
C GLN A 342 15.04 -29.90 17.01
N SER A 343 15.72 -29.96 15.86
CA SER A 343 16.24 -31.18 15.26
C SER A 343 17.58 -30.93 14.61
N HIS A 344 18.43 -31.96 14.55
CA HIS A 344 19.69 -31.93 13.78
C HIS A 344 19.45 -31.67 12.27
N ASN A 345 18.27 -32.03 11.77
CA ASN A 345 17.87 -31.71 10.39
C ASN A 345 17.12 -30.36 10.35
N PRO A 346 17.72 -29.32 9.75
CA PRO A 346 17.12 -27.97 9.75
C PRO A 346 15.85 -27.85 8.91
N THR A 347 15.42 -28.91 8.22
CA THR A 347 14.16 -28.91 7.46
C THR A 347 13.00 -29.51 8.24
N LYS A 348 13.25 -30.20 9.35
CA LYS A 348 12.23 -30.83 10.19
C LYS A 348 12.03 -30.05 11.48
N TRP A 349 10.83 -30.13 12.03
CA TRP A 349 10.49 -29.42 13.27
C TRP A 349 10.78 -27.92 13.19
N LEU A 350 10.39 -27.30 12.08
CA LEU A 350 10.57 -25.87 11.89
C LEU A 350 9.71 -25.09 12.89
N THR A 351 10.37 -24.35 13.76
CA THR A 351 9.70 -23.55 14.79
C THR A 351 9.75 -22.06 14.44
N GLN A 352 8.65 -21.37 14.67
CA GLN A 352 8.56 -19.91 14.54
C GLN A 352 7.53 -19.39 15.54
N TRP A 353 7.65 -18.11 15.91
CA TRP A 353 6.62 -17.47 16.72
C TRP A 353 5.26 -17.65 16.07
N ALA A 354 4.27 -18.03 16.87
CA ALA A 354 2.90 -18.06 16.38
C ALA A 354 2.43 -16.63 16.09
N PRO A 355 1.77 -16.39 14.95
CA PRO A 355 1.10 -15.12 14.70
C PRO A 355 -0.01 -14.90 15.74
N GLU A 356 -0.41 -13.66 15.97
CA GLU A 356 -1.62 -13.37 16.73
C GLU A 356 -2.82 -14.10 16.09
N PRO A 357 -3.80 -14.64 16.86
CA PRO A 357 -4.91 -15.43 16.30
C PRO A 357 -5.69 -14.73 15.18
N ARG A 358 -5.78 -13.39 15.21
CA ARG A 358 -6.43 -12.59 14.16
C ARG A 358 -5.56 -12.37 12.95
N ASP A 359 -4.24 -12.52 13.08
CA ASP A 359 -3.24 -12.33 12.04
C ASP A 359 -2.91 -13.62 11.29
N VAL A 360 -3.44 -14.77 11.73
CA VAL A 360 -3.22 -16.05 11.07
C VAL A 360 -3.91 -16.10 9.71
N TYR A 361 -3.14 -16.40 8.66
CA TYR A 361 -3.68 -16.69 7.34
C TYR A 361 -3.84 -18.20 7.18
N TRP A 362 -5.01 -18.69 7.49
CA TRP A 362 -5.34 -20.12 7.64
C TRP A 362 -5.12 -20.93 6.36
N ASP A 363 -5.44 -20.38 5.18
CA ASP A 363 -5.33 -21.06 3.90
C ASP A 363 -3.92 -21.58 3.62
N ASN A 364 -2.90 -20.87 4.11
CA ASN A 364 -1.51 -21.20 3.85
C ASN A 364 -0.88 -22.17 4.88
N LEU A 365 -1.56 -22.46 5.97
CA LEU A 365 -1.08 -23.43 6.97
C LEU A 365 -1.13 -24.86 6.43
N ALA A 366 -2.04 -25.14 5.50
CA ALA A 366 -2.21 -26.43 4.88
C ALA A 366 -1.18 -26.76 3.79
N ILE A 367 -0.26 -25.82 3.43
CA ILE A 367 0.70 -26.02 2.35
C ILE A 367 1.88 -26.85 2.84
N PRO A 368 2.21 -27.99 2.20
CA PRO A 368 3.38 -28.81 2.50
C PRO A 368 4.69 -28.04 2.29
N TYR A 369 5.72 -28.38 3.06
CA TYR A 369 7.01 -27.66 3.03
C TYR A 369 7.70 -27.65 1.66
N VAL A 370 7.69 -28.75 0.93
CA VAL A 370 8.31 -28.84 -0.40
C VAL A 370 7.58 -27.95 -1.39
N GLU A 371 6.26 -28.00 -1.39
CA GLU A 371 5.41 -27.16 -2.25
C GLU A 371 5.59 -25.67 -1.93
N LEU A 372 5.72 -25.33 -0.65
CA LEU A 372 5.98 -23.97 -0.21
C LEU A 372 7.26 -23.38 -0.84
N ASN A 373 8.35 -24.15 -0.83
CA ASN A 373 9.62 -23.71 -1.42
C ASN A 373 9.53 -23.56 -2.94
N LEU A 374 8.81 -24.48 -3.62
CA LEU A 374 8.57 -24.39 -5.05
C LEU A 374 7.71 -23.15 -5.39
N ARG A 375 6.65 -22.90 -4.63
CA ARG A 375 5.80 -21.70 -4.80
C ARG A 375 6.60 -20.41 -4.62
N ARG A 376 7.50 -20.34 -3.62
CA ARG A 376 8.39 -19.19 -3.41
C ARG A 376 9.32 -18.96 -4.59
N LEU A 377 9.93 -20.01 -5.12
CA LEU A 377 10.78 -19.91 -6.29
C LEU A 377 10.00 -19.43 -7.53
N LEU A 378 8.84 -20.02 -7.80
CA LEU A 378 7.98 -19.61 -8.92
C LEU A 378 7.54 -18.16 -8.80
N MET A 379 7.17 -17.71 -7.60
CA MET A 379 6.77 -16.31 -7.38
C MET A 379 7.95 -15.35 -7.53
N ALA A 380 9.17 -15.74 -7.17
CA ALA A 380 10.36 -14.93 -7.42
C ALA A 380 10.61 -14.74 -8.93
N VAL A 381 10.51 -15.84 -9.71
CA VAL A 381 10.61 -15.78 -11.18
C VAL A 381 9.48 -14.94 -11.78
N ALA A 382 8.25 -15.11 -11.30
CA ALA A 382 7.09 -14.32 -11.75
C ALA A 382 7.26 -12.82 -11.45
N LEU A 383 7.79 -12.46 -10.28
CA LEU A 383 8.10 -11.07 -9.92
C LEU A 383 9.17 -10.48 -10.84
N PHE A 384 10.22 -11.27 -11.12
CA PHE A 384 11.25 -10.86 -12.08
C PHE A 384 10.62 -10.60 -13.46
N GLY A 385 9.83 -11.54 -13.98
CA GLY A 385 9.12 -11.38 -15.25
C GLY A 385 8.20 -10.16 -15.26
N LEU A 386 7.39 -9.97 -14.20
CA LEU A 386 6.52 -8.80 -14.05
C LEU A 386 7.33 -7.50 -14.11
N THR A 387 8.45 -7.44 -13.37
CA THR A 387 9.31 -6.25 -13.31
C THR A 387 9.87 -5.89 -14.69
N PHE A 388 10.36 -6.88 -15.45
CA PHE A 388 10.90 -6.64 -16.79
C PHE A 388 9.82 -6.31 -17.83
N CYS A 389 8.70 -7.04 -17.84
CA CYS A 389 7.60 -6.77 -18.77
C CYS A 389 6.99 -5.38 -18.55
N PHE A 390 7.00 -4.88 -17.31
CA PHE A 390 6.44 -3.57 -16.99
C PHE A 390 7.30 -2.40 -17.48
N MET A 391 8.54 -2.62 -17.90
CA MET A 391 9.35 -1.60 -18.54
C MET A 391 8.73 -1.09 -19.85
N VAL A 392 7.92 -1.93 -20.54
CA VAL A 392 7.23 -1.52 -21.78
C VAL A 392 6.18 -0.42 -21.51
N PRO A 393 5.22 -0.58 -20.58
CA PRO A 393 4.33 0.51 -20.18
C PRO A 393 5.07 1.78 -19.72
N ILE A 394 6.15 1.64 -18.97
CA ILE A 394 6.95 2.80 -18.51
C ILE A 394 7.59 3.54 -19.69
N ALA A 395 8.18 2.82 -20.65
CA ALA A 395 8.73 3.41 -21.85
C ALA A 395 7.66 4.16 -22.66
N PHE A 396 6.45 3.60 -22.74
CA PHE A 396 5.30 4.25 -23.36
C PHE A 396 4.92 5.56 -22.65
N VAL A 397 4.83 5.56 -21.32
CA VAL A 397 4.58 6.78 -20.52
C VAL A 397 5.64 7.85 -20.76
N GLN A 398 6.92 7.44 -20.84
CA GLN A 398 8.02 8.38 -21.13
C GLN A 398 7.93 8.96 -22.55
N THR A 399 7.43 8.19 -23.53
CA THR A 399 7.18 8.70 -24.87
C THR A 399 6.07 9.76 -24.87
N LEU A 400 5.03 9.57 -24.05
CA LEU A 400 3.94 10.54 -23.86
C LEU A 400 4.39 11.79 -23.08
N ALA A 401 5.49 11.73 -22.34
CA ALA A 401 6.05 12.92 -21.68
C ALA A 401 6.62 13.95 -22.68
N ASN A 402 6.89 13.55 -23.90
CA ASN A 402 7.38 14.42 -24.97
C ASN A 402 6.29 14.71 -25.99
N ILE A 403 6.12 16.00 -26.38
CA ILE A 403 5.11 16.42 -27.38
C ILE A 403 5.30 15.69 -28.70
N GLU A 404 6.52 15.54 -29.17
CA GLU A 404 6.83 14.80 -30.39
C GLU A 404 6.40 13.35 -30.31
N GLY A 405 6.51 12.74 -29.11
CA GLY A 405 6.03 11.39 -28.83
C GLY A 405 4.50 11.31 -28.91
N ILE A 406 3.78 12.27 -28.32
CA ILE A 406 2.31 12.33 -28.39
C ILE A 406 1.83 12.52 -29.81
N GLN A 407 2.45 13.43 -30.58
CA GLN A 407 2.09 13.68 -31.98
C GLN A 407 2.30 12.44 -32.87
N LYS A 408 3.31 11.61 -32.55
CA LYS A 408 3.55 10.33 -33.25
C LYS A 408 2.53 9.26 -32.91
N VAL A 409 2.14 9.17 -31.64
CA VAL A 409 1.20 8.14 -31.14
C VAL A 409 -0.25 8.53 -31.47
N PHE A 410 -0.60 9.81 -31.33
CA PHE A 410 -1.94 10.35 -31.54
C PHE A 410 -1.94 11.55 -32.49
N PRO A 411 -1.80 11.36 -33.82
CA PRO A 411 -1.69 12.44 -34.80
C PRO A 411 -2.92 13.38 -34.81
N PHE A 412 -4.10 12.87 -34.45
CA PHE A 412 -5.36 13.64 -34.43
C PHE A 412 -5.40 14.72 -33.31
N LEU A 413 -4.55 14.63 -32.28
CA LEU A 413 -4.46 15.61 -31.20
C LEU A 413 -3.54 16.81 -31.57
N ARG A 414 -2.86 16.77 -32.71
CA ARG A 414 -1.92 17.81 -33.12
C ARG A 414 -2.47 19.23 -33.07
N PRO A 415 -3.69 19.54 -33.57
CA PRO A 415 -4.24 20.88 -33.52
C PRO A 415 -4.52 21.37 -32.10
N LEU A 416 -4.87 20.44 -31.19
CA LEU A 416 -5.15 20.73 -29.80
C LEU A 416 -3.86 20.98 -28.98
N ILE A 417 -2.80 20.25 -29.32
CA ILE A 417 -1.49 20.32 -28.64
C ILE A 417 -0.75 21.60 -29.01
N GLU A 418 -0.99 22.18 -30.17
CA GLU A 418 -0.36 23.43 -30.64
C GLU A 418 -0.86 24.66 -29.87
N MET A 419 -1.99 24.56 -29.11
CA MET A 419 -2.43 25.62 -28.21
C MET A 419 -1.52 25.69 -26.97
N GLY A 420 -0.86 26.81 -26.72
CA GLY A 420 0.17 26.96 -25.68
C GLY A 420 -0.26 26.52 -24.29
N SER A 421 -1.47 26.86 -23.86
CA SER A 421 -2.00 26.45 -22.54
C SER A 421 -2.25 24.94 -22.42
N VAL A 422 -2.72 24.31 -23.50
CA VAL A 422 -2.95 22.85 -23.55
C VAL A 422 -1.62 22.11 -23.58
N LYS A 423 -0.63 22.64 -24.27
CA LYS A 423 0.73 22.12 -24.32
C LYS A 423 1.34 21.98 -22.92
N SER A 424 1.28 23.04 -22.11
CA SER A 424 1.83 23.05 -20.76
C SER A 424 1.11 22.08 -19.82
N VAL A 425 -0.22 21.94 -19.94
CA VAL A 425 -0.99 20.95 -19.18
C VAL A 425 -0.60 19.52 -19.55
N ILE A 426 -0.48 19.24 -20.85
CA ILE A 426 -0.10 17.91 -21.34
C ILE A 426 1.30 17.55 -20.86
N GLN A 427 2.28 18.42 -21.03
CA GLN A 427 3.67 18.14 -20.64
C GLN A 427 3.85 18.07 -19.11
N GLY A 428 3.17 18.94 -18.37
CA GLY A 428 3.36 19.06 -16.94
C GLY A 428 2.50 18.12 -16.07
N TYR A 429 1.42 17.54 -16.62
CA TYR A 429 0.45 16.79 -15.82
C TYR A 429 0.18 15.36 -16.32
N LEU A 430 0.08 15.20 -17.64
CA LEU A 430 -0.34 13.94 -18.25
C LEU A 430 0.58 12.74 -17.93
N PRO A 431 1.93 12.85 -17.94
CA PRO A 431 2.80 11.71 -17.66
C PRO A 431 2.63 11.17 -16.24
N GLY A 432 2.45 12.06 -15.27
CA GLY A 432 2.22 11.67 -13.87
C GLY A 432 0.91 10.93 -13.68
N ILE A 433 -0.17 11.39 -14.32
CA ILE A 433 -1.48 10.70 -14.24
C ILE A 433 -1.41 9.34 -14.91
N ILE A 434 -0.86 9.24 -16.12
CA ILE A 434 -0.79 7.97 -16.85
C ILE A 434 0.03 6.96 -16.06
N LEU A 435 1.16 7.36 -15.52
CA LEU A 435 1.95 6.49 -14.64
C LEU A 435 1.15 6.03 -13.42
N LYS A 436 0.40 6.94 -12.79
CA LYS A 436 -0.46 6.59 -11.65
C LYS A 436 -1.54 5.57 -12.03
N ILE A 437 -2.17 5.70 -13.19
CA ILE A 437 -3.18 4.75 -13.68
C ILE A 437 -2.56 3.36 -13.85
N PHE A 438 -1.38 3.26 -14.46
CA PHE A 438 -0.68 1.97 -14.61
C PHE A 438 -0.30 1.34 -13.28
N LEU A 439 -0.01 2.16 -12.25
CA LEU A 439 0.37 1.67 -10.92
C LEU A 439 -0.80 1.27 -10.02
N ILE A 440 -2.06 1.58 -10.39
CA ILE A 440 -3.24 1.29 -9.53
C ILE A 440 -3.46 -0.22 -9.33
N LEU A 441 -3.28 -1.04 -10.38
CA LEU A 441 -3.53 -2.50 -10.31
C LEU A 441 -2.37 -3.28 -9.69
N LEU A 442 -1.19 -2.71 -9.69
CA LEU A 442 0.04 -3.40 -9.29
C LEU A 442 0.05 -3.91 -7.84
N PRO A 443 -0.38 -3.12 -6.84
CA PRO A 443 -0.43 -3.60 -5.45
C PRO A 443 -1.29 -4.85 -5.28
N THR A 444 -2.42 -4.92 -5.97
CA THR A 444 -3.31 -6.08 -5.94
C THR A 444 -2.64 -7.33 -6.53
N ILE A 445 -1.92 -7.18 -7.64
CA ILE A 445 -1.16 -8.28 -8.25
C ILE A 445 -0.07 -8.79 -7.29
N ILE A 446 0.73 -7.88 -6.72
CA ILE A 446 1.82 -8.21 -5.79
C ILE A 446 1.27 -8.86 -4.51
N MET A 447 0.14 -8.37 -3.96
CA MET A 447 -0.50 -8.97 -2.79
C MET A 447 -0.99 -10.39 -3.10
N THR A 448 -1.60 -10.62 -4.27
CA THR A 448 -2.00 -11.95 -4.71
C THR A 448 -0.80 -12.89 -4.87
N MET A 449 0.30 -12.42 -5.46
CA MET A 449 1.56 -13.18 -5.53
C MET A 449 2.08 -13.56 -4.13
N SER A 450 2.01 -12.66 -3.16
CA SER A 450 2.45 -12.92 -1.79
C SER A 450 1.55 -13.93 -1.05
N LYS A 451 0.24 -13.94 -1.34
CA LYS A 451 -0.68 -14.97 -0.84
C LYS A 451 -0.33 -16.35 -1.39
N ILE A 452 -0.07 -16.46 -2.71
CA ILE A 452 0.34 -17.72 -3.36
C ILE A 452 1.68 -18.23 -2.83
N GLU A 453 2.59 -17.33 -2.44
CA GLU A 453 3.91 -17.65 -1.89
C GLU A 453 3.86 -18.43 -0.56
N GLY A 454 2.73 -18.41 0.15
CA GLY A 454 2.49 -19.28 1.30
C GLY A 454 2.91 -18.73 2.65
N TRP A 455 2.82 -17.42 2.87
CA TRP A 455 3.03 -16.81 4.18
C TRP A 455 1.86 -17.10 5.12
N THR A 456 2.16 -17.36 6.39
CA THR A 456 1.18 -17.82 7.39
C THR A 456 0.57 -16.71 8.23
N ALA A 457 1.07 -15.49 8.12
CA ALA A 457 0.55 -14.31 8.81
C ALA A 457 0.19 -13.21 7.82
N LEU A 458 -0.93 -12.52 8.05
CA LEU A 458 -1.36 -11.38 7.24
C LEU A 458 -0.35 -10.24 7.28
N SER A 459 0.19 -9.93 8.46
CA SER A 459 1.26 -8.93 8.64
C SER A 459 2.53 -9.28 7.86
N ALA A 460 2.90 -10.57 7.81
CA ALA A 460 4.03 -11.04 6.99
C ALA A 460 3.75 -10.90 5.49
N LEU A 461 2.50 -11.20 5.06
CA LEU A 461 2.05 -11.00 3.69
C LEU A 461 2.17 -9.53 3.27
N GLU A 462 1.68 -8.61 4.10
CA GLU A 462 1.74 -7.18 3.85
C GLU A 462 3.19 -6.67 3.80
N THR A 463 4.03 -7.07 4.75
CA THR A 463 5.44 -6.66 4.80
C THR A 463 6.21 -7.15 3.55
N ARG A 464 5.97 -8.42 3.15
CA ARG A 464 6.61 -8.97 1.93
C ARG A 464 6.10 -8.33 0.67
N SER A 465 4.81 -8.02 0.61
CA SER A 465 4.20 -7.29 -0.51
C SER A 465 4.76 -5.88 -0.62
N ALA A 466 4.92 -5.18 0.50
CA ALA A 466 5.55 -3.86 0.55
C ALA A 466 6.98 -3.88 0.01
N GLY A 467 7.81 -4.84 0.45
CA GLY A 467 9.19 -5.00 -0.04
C GLY A 467 9.27 -5.26 -1.55
N LYS A 468 8.40 -6.14 -2.08
CA LYS A 468 8.30 -6.41 -3.52
C LYS A 468 7.84 -5.19 -4.30
N TYR A 469 6.87 -4.46 -3.76
CA TYR A 469 6.36 -3.24 -4.39
C TYR A 469 7.41 -2.14 -4.42
N TYR A 470 8.18 -1.96 -3.34
CA TYR A 470 9.30 -1.03 -3.33
C TYR A 470 10.37 -1.38 -4.36
N LEU A 471 10.78 -2.66 -4.44
CA LEU A 471 11.73 -3.12 -5.46
C LEU A 471 11.21 -2.83 -6.88
N PHE A 472 9.92 -3.06 -7.11
CA PHE A 472 9.30 -2.75 -8.38
C PHE A 472 9.33 -1.23 -8.68
N LEU A 473 9.00 -0.38 -7.72
CA LEU A 473 9.05 1.08 -7.87
C LEU A 473 10.48 1.56 -8.13
N LEU A 474 11.46 1.00 -7.42
CA LEU A 474 12.87 1.31 -7.61
C LEU A 474 13.34 0.98 -9.03
N VAL A 475 13.02 -0.22 -9.51
CA VAL A 475 13.50 -0.68 -10.84
C VAL A 475 12.71 0.00 -11.97
N ASN A 476 11.39 0.03 -11.90
CA ASN A 476 10.56 0.51 -13.01
C ASN A 476 10.32 2.01 -12.97
N VAL A 477 9.95 2.59 -11.82
CA VAL A 477 9.62 4.01 -11.75
C VAL A 477 10.89 4.85 -11.69
N PHE A 478 11.84 4.51 -10.82
CA PHE A 478 13.07 5.30 -10.70
C PHE A 478 14.06 4.96 -11.81
N LEU A 479 14.67 3.77 -11.82
CA LEU A 479 15.69 3.39 -12.79
C LEU A 479 15.12 3.31 -14.21
N GLY A 480 13.96 2.72 -14.40
CA GLY A 480 13.30 2.62 -15.69
C GLY A 480 13.04 3.98 -16.33
N SER A 481 12.57 4.96 -15.55
CA SER A 481 12.36 6.33 -16.05
C SER A 481 13.67 7.03 -16.43
N ILE A 482 14.76 6.72 -15.75
CA ILE A 482 16.09 7.28 -16.05
C ILE A 482 16.66 6.65 -17.33
N ILE A 483 16.60 5.32 -17.45
CA ILE A 483 17.19 4.55 -18.55
C ILE A 483 16.41 4.73 -19.86
N THR A 484 15.07 4.67 -19.79
CA THR A 484 14.19 4.69 -20.98
C THR A 484 14.00 6.08 -21.60
N GLY A 485 14.77 7.03 -21.23
CA GLY A 485 14.80 8.48 -21.42
C GLY A 485 14.23 9.11 -22.69
N THR A 486 14.32 8.61 -23.91
CA THR A 486 13.75 9.25 -25.09
C THR A 486 13.37 8.29 -26.21
N ALA A 487 13.84 7.05 -26.21
CA ALA A 487 13.41 6.04 -27.19
C ALA A 487 13.83 4.63 -26.75
N LEU A 488 13.09 3.63 -27.21
CA LEU A 488 13.47 2.21 -27.15
C LEU A 488 14.89 1.92 -27.73
N GLN A 489 15.42 2.85 -28.53
CA GLN A 489 16.79 2.80 -29.03
C GLN A 489 17.83 2.95 -27.93
N GLN A 490 17.63 3.88 -26.98
CA GLN A 490 18.55 4.07 -25.85
C GLN A 490 18.55 2.86 -24.90
N LEU A 491 17.43 2.17 -24.77
CA LEU A 491 17.39 0.92 -24.00
C LEU A 491 18.27 -0.16 -24.64
N LYS A 492 18.28 -0.29 -25.97
CA LYS A 492 19.19 -1.21 -26.69
C LYS A 492 20.65 -0.81 -26.51
N GLU A 493 20.96 0.48 -26.63
CA GLU A 493 22.31 1.00 -26.40
C GLU A 493 22.76 0.74 -24.96
N PHE A 494 21.87 0.98 -23.97
CA PHE A 494 22.14 0.71 -22.56
C PHE A 494 22.40 -0.78 -22.29
N MET A 495 21.63 -1.68 -22.88
CA MET A 495 21.82 -3.13 -22.74
C MET A 495 23.13 -3.63 -23.36
N ASN A 496 23.65 -2.92 -24.35
CA ASN A 496 24.90 -3.27 -25.04
C ASN A 496 26.15 -2.62 -24.42
N GLN A 497 25.97 -1.73 -23.41
CA GLN A 497 27.08 -1.08 -22.71
C GLN A 497 27.81 -2.05 -21.77
N SER A 498 29.10 -1.79 -21.54
CA SER A 498 29.85 -2.53 -20.53
C SER A 498 29.34 -2.21 -19.11
N PRO A 499 29.38 -3.14 -18.16
CA PRO A 499 28.95 -2.91 -16.79
C PRO A 499 29.63 -1.72 -16.09
N THR A 500 30.82 -1.33 -16.55
CA THR A 500 31.60 -0.21 -16.01
C THR A 500 31.10 1.16 -16.52
N GLU A 501 30.40 1.20 -17.64
CA GLU A 501 29.85 2.44 -18.25
C GLU A 501 28.46 2.76 -17.72
N ILE A 502 27.71 1.75 -17.24
CA ILE A 502 26.34 1.90 -16.73
C ILE A 502 26.24 2.99 -15.64
N PRO A 503 27.08 3.03 -14.59
CA PRO A 503 26.98 4.08 -13.57
C PRO A 503 27.19 5.49 -14.13
N LYS A 504 28.06 5.65 -15.13
CA LYS A 504 28.31 6.94 -15.78
C LYS A 504 27.08 7.40 -16.58
N THR A 505 26.50 6.49 -17.37
CA THR A 505 25.28 6.78 -18.16
C THR A 505 24.10 7.14 -17.26
N VAL A 506 23.88 6.39 -16.18
CA VAL A 506 22.83 6.68 -15.20
C VAL A 506 23.09 8.03 -14.51
N GLY A 507 24.34 8.32 -14.13
CA GLY A 507 24.70 9.58 -13.49
C GLY A 507 24.42 10.82 -14.35
N VAL A 508 24.63 10.73 -15.67
CA VAL A 508 24.28 11.80 -16.63
C VAL A 508 22.77 11.91 -16.86
N ALA A 509 22.06 10.79 -16.83
CA ALA A 509 20.62 10.77 -17.12
C ALA A 509 19.75 11.25 -15.94
N ILE A 510 20.22 11.13 -14.69
CA ILE A 510 19.46 11.53 -13.49
C ILE A 510 19.03 13.00 -13.53
N PRO A 511 19.90 13.99 -13.73
CA PRO A 511 19.50 15.41 -13.77
C PRO A 511 18.42 15.69 -14.82
N MET A 512 18.54 15.07 -16.00
CA MET A 512 17.61 15.26 -17.12
C MET A 512 16.18 14.82 -16.81
N LYS A 513 15.98 13.99 -15.78
CA LYS A 513 14.67 13.49 -15.36
C LYS A 513 14.07 14.24 -14.17
N ALA A 514 14.75 15.25 -13.66
CA ALA A 514 14.28 16.02 -12.50
C ALA A 514 12.85 16.56 -12.71
N THR A 515 12.57 17.13 -13.87
CA THR A 515 11.25 17.67 -14.22
C THR A 515 10.14 16.62 -14.17
N PHE A 516 10.42 15.43 -14.69
CA PHE A 516 9.48 14.31 -14.63
C PHE A 516 9.16 13.92 -13.18
N PHE A 517 10.17 13.81 -12.32
CA PHE A 517 9.95 13.47 -10.93
C PHE A 517 9.29 14.60 -10.12
N ILE A 518 9.57 15.87 -10.45
CA ILE A 518 8.84 17.01 -9.86
C ILE A 518 7.34 16.89 -10.17
N THR A 519 6.97 16.66 -11.43
CA THR A 519 5.56 16.49 -11.82
C THR A 519 4.94 15.25 -11.18
N TYR A 520 5.70 14.15 -11.09
CA TYR A 520 5.25 12.93 -10.40
C TYR A 520 4.97 13.19 -8.91
N VAL A 521 5.87 13.87 -8.20
CA VAL A 521 5.69 14.23 -6.78
C VAL A 521 4.46 15.11 -6.58
N MET A 522 4.19 16.06 -7.49
CA MET A 522 3.01 16.91 -7.39
C MET A 522 1.70 16.14 -7.63
N VAL A 523 1.65 15.29 -8.66
CA VAL A 523 0.44 14.51 -9.00
C VAL A 523 0.17 13.42 -7.97
N ASP A 524 1.17 12.61 -7.66
CA ASP A 524 0.99 11.50 -6.71
C ASP A 524 1.03 11.97 -5.25
N GLY A 525 1.93 12.87 -4.93
CA GLY A 525 2.10 13.40 -3.58
C GLY A 525 1.03 14.41 -3.19
N TRP A 526 0.90 15.55 -3.88
CA TRP A 526 -0.01 16.62 -3.45
C TRP A 526 -1.47 16.29 -3.71
N SER A 527 -1.83 16.07 -4.99
CA SER A 527 -3.20 15.70 -5.36
C SER A 527 -3.60 14.33 -4.81
N GLY A 528 -2.66 13.37 -4.77
CA GLY A 528 -2.89 12.04 -4.23
C GLY A 528 -3.20 12.06 -2.73
N VAL A 529 -2.42 12.79 -1.93
CA VAL A 529 -2.66 12.93 -0.48
C VAL A 529 -3.97 13.69 -0.20
N ALA A 530 -4.30 14.68 -1.02
CA ALA A 530 -5.59 15.35 -0.91
C ALA A 530 -6.78 14.42 -1.28
N ALA A 531 -6.61 13.52 -2.23
CA ALA A 531 -7.60 12.49 -2.55
C ALA A 531 -7.74 11.46 -1.41
N GLU A 532 -6.65 11.16 -0.69
CA GLU A 532 -6.66 10.29 0.49
C GLU A 532 -7.50 10.88 1.63
N ILE A 533 -7.38 12.18 1.94
CA ILE A 533 -8.22 12.80 2.99
C ILE A 533 -9.70 12.78 2.61
N LEU A 534 -10.02 12.98 1.34
CA LEU A 534 -11.38 12.87 0.82
C LEU A 534 -11.90 11.43 0.86
N ARG A 535 -11.01 10.44 0.99
CA ARG A 535 -11.37 9.00 0.91
C ARG A 535 -12.22 8.72 -0.33
N LEU A 536 -11.83 9.26 -1.48
CA LEU A 536 -12.65 9.30 -2.69
C LEU A 536 -13.10 7.89 -3.12
N VAL A 537 -12.19 6.92 -3.14
CA VAL A 537 -12.54 5.54 -3.52
C VAL A 537 -13.45 4.89 -2.49
N PRO A 538 -13.14 4.87 -1.18
CA PRO A 538 -14.07 4.37 -0.16
C PRO A 538 -15.43 5.06 -0.18
N LEU A 539 -15.49 6.37 -0.41
CA LEU A 539 -16.74 7.13 -0.49
C LEU A 539 -17.60 6.67 -1.67
N ILE A 540 -17.00 6.56 -2.86
CA ILE A 540 -17.70 6.11 -4.07
C ILE A 540 -18.19 4.67 -3.87
N VAL A 541 -17.32 3.77 -3.40
CA VAL A 541 -17.65 2.36 -3.17
C VAL A 541 -18.76 2.23 -2.12
N PHE A 542 -18.71 3.02 -1.03
CA PHE A 542 -19.77 3.05 -0.02
C PHE A 542 -21.12 3.42 -0.63
N HIS A 543 -21.20 4.50 -1.41
CA HIS A 543 -22.46 4.91 -2.04
C HIS A 543 -22.94 3.92 -3.11
N LEU A 544 -22.04 3.38 -3.93
CA LEU A 544 -22.39 2.36 -4.91
C LEU A 544 -22.90 1.09 -4.23
N LYS A 545 -22.21 0.58 -3.22
CA LYS A 545 -22.65 -0.57 -2.44
C LYS A 545 -24.03 -0.29 -1.82
N ASN A 546 -24.18 0.84 -1.14
CA ASN A 546 -25.42 1.20 -0.44
C ASN A 546 -26.61 1.41 -1.40
N THR A 547 -26.38 1.85 -2.64
CA THR A 547 -27.45 2.08 -3.63
C THR A 547 -27.81 0.81 -4.39
N PHE A 548 -26.83 0.01 -4.80
CA PHE A 548 -27.04 -1.09 -5.75
C PHE A 548 -26.89 -2.48 -5.12
N LEU A 549 -26.05 -2.66 -4.11
CA LEU A 549 -25.68 -3.97 -3.57
C LEU A 549 -26.33 -4.28 -2.23
N VAL A 550 -26.68 -3.29 -1.42
CA VAL A 550 -27.31 -3.51 -0.12
C VAL A 550 -28.75 -3.99 -0.32
N LYS A 551 -28.97 -5.26 0.00
CA LYS A 551 -30.26 -5.94 -0.09
C LYS A 551 -30.76 -6.42 1.27
N THR A 552 -29.83 -6.75 2.15
CA THR A 552 -30.08 -7.23 3.51
C THR A 552 -29.44 -6.32 4.54
N GLU A 553 -29.76 -6.54 5.81
CA GLU A 553 -29.14 -5.82 6.93
C GLU A 553 -27.64 -6.14 7.04
N LYS A 554 -27.29 -7.40 6.79
CA LYS A 554 -25.91 -7.86 6.74
C LYS A 554 -25.10 -7.16 5.62
N ASP A 555 -25.67 -7.06 4.40
CA ASP A 555 -25.01 -6.30 3.33
C ASP A 555 -24.78 -4.84 3.71
N ARG A 556 -25.70 -4.27 4.52
CA ARG A 556 -25.57 -2.90 5.00
C ARG A 556 -24.42 -2.78 6.01
N GLU A 557 -24.27 -3.73 6.92
CA GLU A 557 -23.14 -3.76 7.86
C GLU A 557 -21.82 -3.89 7.11
N GLU A 558 -21.72 -4.80 6.14
CA GLU A 558 -20.55 -4.97 5.30
C GLU A 558 -20.25 -3.74 4.40
N ALA A 559 -21.29 -3.06 3.91
CA ALA A 559 -21.12 -1.83 3.14
C ALA A 559 -20.67 -0.64 4.02
N MET A 560 -20.98 -0.70 5.31
CA MET A 560 -20.59 0.30 6.30
C MET A 560 -19.20 0.08 6.89
N ASP A 561 -18.52 -1.02 6.53
CA ASP A 561 -17.13 -1.24 6.91
C ASP A 561 -16.26 -0.18 6.25
N ALA A 562 -15.54 0.55 7.09
CA ALA A 562 -14.70 1.65 6.63
C ALA A 562 -13.39 1.19 5.99
N GLY A 563 -13.08 -0.11 6.02
CA GLY A 563 -11.81 -0.67 5.59
C GLY A 563 -10.65 -0.27 6.50
N SER A 564 -9.44 -0.67 6.13
CA SER A 564 -8.20 -0.33 6.83
C SER A 564 -7.29 0.53 5.96
N LEU A 565 -6.28 1.16 6.57
CA LEU A 565 -5.20 1.80 5.83
C LEU A 565 -4.35 0.73 5.15
N THR A 566 -4.09 0.91 3.85
CA THR A 566 -3.30 -0.04 3.07
C THR A 566 -1.80 0.23 3.23
N TRP A 567 -1.22 -0.23 4.36
CA TRP A 567 0.19 -0.03 4.71
C TRP A 567 1.14 -0.56 3.62
N ALA A 568 0.84 -1.74 3.09
CA ALA A 568 1.62 -2.38 2.05
C ALA A 568 1.74 -1.59 0.74
N VAL A 569 0.88 -0.60 0.53
CA VAL A 569 0.88 0.28 -0.65
C VAL A 569 1.52 1.64 -0.35
N SER A 570 1.20 2.22 0.81
CA SER A 570 1.63 3.58 1.15
C SER A 570 3.10 3.64 1.56
N GLU A 571 3.60 2.65 2.30
CA GLU A 571 4.98 2.62 2.79
C GLU A 571 6.02 2.57 1.64
N PRO A 572 5.93 1.71 0.60
CA PRO A 572 6.87 1.73 -0.52
C PRO A 572 6.91 3.05 -1.28
N ARG A 573 5.78 3.75 -1.36
CA ARG A 573 5.70 5.07 -2.00
C ARG A 573 6.47 6.11 -1.17
N ILE A 574 6.36 6.07 0.15
CA ILE A 574 7.15 6.94 1.04
C ILE A 574 8.65 6.68 0.83
N GLN A 575 9.07 5.42 0.77
CA GLN A 575 10.46 5.04 0.50
C GLN A 575 10.95 5.61 -0.84
N LEU A 576 10.12 5.58 -1.89
CA LEU A 576 10.45 6.20 -3.17
C LEU A 576 10.67 7.71 -3.03
N TYR A 577 9.86 8.42 -2.25
CA TYR A 577 10.06 9.85 -2.00
C TYR A 577 11.34 10.14 -1.21
N PHE A 578 11.72 9.30 -0.24
CA PHE A 578 13.02 9.39 0.41
C PHE A 578 14.16 9.20 -0.58
N LEU A 579 14.07 8.20 -1.46
CA LEU A 579 15.06 7.95 -2.49
C LEU A 579 15.21 9.18 -3.42
N LEU A 580 14.09 9.70 -3.94
CA LEU A 580 14.09 10.88 -4.80
C LEU A 580 14.70 12.10 -4.10
N GLY A 581 14.31 12.35 -2.84
CA GLY A 581 14.84 13.46 -2.05
C GLY A 581 16.34 13.37 -1.83
N LEU A 582 16.85 12.20 -1.48
CA LEU A 582 18.29 12.00 -1.24
C LEU A 582 19.11 12.11 -2.53
N VAL A 583 18.68 11.45 -3.61
CA VAL A 583 19.41 11.47 -4.89
C VAL A 583 19.41 12.88 -5.48
N TYR A 584 18.27 13.56 -5.51
CA TYR A 584 18.14 14.88 -6.11
C TYR A 584 18.64 16.03 -5.21
N SER A 585 18.91 15.77 -3.93
CA SER A 585 19.43 16.80 -3.01
C SER A 585 20.73 17.42 -3.48
N THR A 586 21.61 16.63 -4.07
CA THR A 586 22.92 17.06 -4.59
C THR A 586 22.91 17.35 -6.08
N VAL A 587 22.08 16.60 -6.83
CA VAL A 587 22.08 16.64 -8.31
C VAL A 587 21.22 17.79 -8.84
N THR A 588 19.98 17.90 -8.35
CA THR A 588 19.02 18.91 -8.80
C THR A 588 18.16 19.37 -7.60
N PRO A 589 18.70 20.27 -6.76
CA PRO A 589 18.07 20.66 -5.49
C PRO A 589 16.67 21.25 -5.61
N ILE A 590 16.29 21.74 -6.78
CA ILE A 590 14.96 22.34 -7.05
C ILE A 590 13.80 21.35 -6.81
N LEU A 591 14.06 20.05 -6.74
CA LEU A 591 13.05 19.04 -6.42
C LEU A 591 12.69 19.02 -4.92
N LEU A 592 13.60 19.43 -4.05
CA LEU A 592 13.42 19.32 -2.58
C LEU A 592 12.19 20.06 -2.03
N PRO A 593 11.85 21.30 -2.42
CA PRO A 593 10.65 21.98 -1.94
C PRO A 593 9.38 21.18 -2.15
N PHE A 594 9.25 20.51 -3.31
CA PHE A 594 8.08 19.71 -3.65
C PHE A 594 7.96 18.48 -2.73
N ILE A 595 9.09 17.87 -2.38
CA ILE A 595 9.16 16.77 -1.42
C ILE A 595 8.85 17.24 0.01
N VAL A 596 9.38 18.38 0.43
CA VAL A 596 9.10 18.95 1.77
C VAL A 596 7.61 19.26 1.93
N ILE A 597 6.98 19.87 0.90
CA ILE A 597 5.53 20.12 0.89
C ILE A 597 4.75 18.79 0.97
N PHE A 598 5.18 17.76 0.23
CA PHE A 598 4.57 16.44 0.31
C PHE A 598 4.61 15.89 1.75
N PHE A 599 5.79 15.84 2.38
CA PHE A 599 5.91 15.29 3.73
C PHE A 599 5.10 16.09 4.76
N ALA A 600 5.08 17.43 4.66
CA ALA A 600 4.31 18.29 5.55
C ALA A 600 2.80 18.04 5.41
N PHE A 601 2.32 17.97 4.17
CA PHE A 601 0.91 17.76 3.90
C PHE A 601 0.49 16.32 4.25
N ALA A 602 1.28 15.33 3.89
CA ALA A 602 1.02 13.93 4.23
C ALA A 602 1.02 13.70 5.75
N TYR A 603 1.97 14.29 6.49
CA TYR A 603 1.98 14.24 7.95
C TYR A 603 0.64 14.72 8.56
N LEU A 604 0.13 15.84 8.08
CA LEU A 604 -1.13 16.41 8.54
C LEU A 604 -2.34 15.49 8.21
N VAL A 605 -2.41 15.04 6.95
CA VAL A 605 -3.53 14.23 6.46
C VAL A 605 -3.59 12.87 7.12
N PHE A 606 -2.48 12.13 7.15
CA PHE A 606 -2.46 10.78 7.74
C PHE A 606 -2.64 10.82 9.26
N ARG A 607 -2.16 11.88 9.92
CA ARG A 607 -2.44 12.08 11.34
C ARG A 607 -3.93 12.27 11.60
N HIS A 608 -4.62 13.04 10.77
CA HIS A 608 -6.08 13.17 10.86
C HIS A 608 -6.79 11.84 10.59
N GLN A 609 -6.37 11.09 9.58
CA GLN A 609 -6.99 9.80 9.25
C GLN A 609 -6.83 8.77 10.38
N ILE A 610 -5.67 8.70 11.00
CA ILE A 610 -5.42 7.80 12.13
C ILE A 610 -6.28 8.18 13.35
N LEU A 611 -6.57 9.47 13.55
CA LEU A 611 -7.41 9.93 14.64
C LEU A 611 -8.90 9.62 14.44
N GLN A 612 -9.40 9.75 13.22
CA GLN A 612 -10.83 9.71 12.92
C GLN A 612 -11.21 8.51 12.03
N GLY A 613 -10.29 8.07 11.20
CA GLY A 613 -10.50 7.00 10.23
C GLY A 613 -10.33 5.59 10.82
N PRO A 614 -10.46 4.56 9.99
CA PRO A 614 -10.12 3.18 10.37
C PRO A 614 -8.59 3.05 10.54
N VAL A 615 -8.21 2.25 11.47
CA VAL A 615 -6.80 1.90 11.73
C VAL A 615 -6.61 0.42 11.51
#